data_1c766c7daf4020719838eab41766482b
#
_entry.id   1c766c7daf4020719838eab41766482b
#
_cell.length_a   1.000
_cell.length_b   1.000
_cell.length_c   1.000
_cell.angle_alpha   90.00
_cell.angle_beta   90.00
_cell.angle_gamma   90.00
#
_symmetry.space_group_name_H-M   'P 1'
#
loop_
_entity.id
_entity.type
_entity.pdbx_description
1 polymer ?
#
loop_
_entity_poly.entity_id
_entity_poly.type
_entity_poly.pdbx_seq_one_letter_code
_entity_poly.pdbx_strand_id
1 'polypeptide(L)'
;MNLADTLNLGCLCRTLNAGELRAQLEADPRLAGLTQQLAVSHPHLFSQTAVFLDPAMRDAVAQAVAVLHRVMALPAWQAYALAHAAPIAQHEFGPSGVFMGYDFHLGPDGPRLIEINTNAGGAFLNAALARAHRACCESMGSLMDATAPGLPALDATFMAMFRAEWKAQRSEAP
;
A
#
# COMPACT_ATOMS: atom_id res chain seq x y z
N MET A 1 0.41 26.51 -7.33
CA MET A 1 0.22 25.19 -7.95
C MET A 1 1.55 24.47 -7.85
N ASN A 2 1.62 23.37 -7.11
CA ASN A 2 2.85 22.59 -6.96
C ASN A 2 3.03 21.61 -8.15
N LEU A 3 4.16 20.88 -8.19
CA LEU A 3 4.45 19.94 -9.28
C LEU A 3 3.41 18.81 -9.35
N ALA A 4 2.96 18.29 -8.21
CA ALA A 4 1.94 17.25 -8.17
C ALA A 4 0.61 17.70 -8.76
N ASP A 5 0.16 18.93 -8.43
CA ASP A 5 -1.05 19.51 -9.01
C ASP A 5 -0.92 19.64 -10.54
N THR A 6 0.22 20.11 -11.02
CA THR A 6 0.48 20.24 -12.47
C THR A 6 0.42 18.88 -13.17
N LEU A 7 1.02 17.85 -12.58
CA LEU A 7 1.02 16.49 -13.12
C LEU A 7 -0.38 15.87 -13.07
N ASN A 8 -1.13 16.07 -12.00
CA ASN A 8 -2.49 15.56 -11.87
C ASN A 8 -3.47 16.19 -12.86
N LEU A 9 -3.28 17.48 -13.22
CA LEU A 9 -4.15 18.20 -14.15
C LEU A 9 -3.79 17.98 -15.61
N GLY A 10 -2.53 17.80 -15.94
CA GLY A 10 -2.08 17.90 -17.34
C GLY A 10 -1.14 16.78 -17.81
N CYS A 11 -0.64 15.91 -16.96
CA CYS A 11 0.29 14.88 -17.39
C CYS A 11 -0.42 13.69 -18.04
N LEU A 12 -0.20 13.48 -19.34
CA LEU A 12 -0.69 12.31 -20.08
C LEU A 12 0.00 11.01 -19.63
N CYS A 13 1.17 11.09 -19.03
CA CYS A 13 1.93 9.95 -18.50
C CYS A 13 1.27 9.28 -17.27
N ARG A 14 0.26 9.88 -16.70
CA ARG A 14 -0.50 9.29 -15.57
C ARG A 14 -1.44 8.15 -15.99
N THR A 15 -1.63 7.93 -17.29
CA THR A 15 -2.46 6.83 -17.78
C THR A 15 -1.57 5.62 -18.05
N LEU A 16 -1.79 4.54 -17.32
CA LEU A 16 -1.07 3.29 -17.50
C LEU A 16 -1.50 2.61 -18.81
N ASN A 17 -0.52 2.13 -19.57
CA ASN A 17 -0.80 1.25 -20.70
C ASN A 17 -1.13 -0.16 -20.17
N ALA A 18 -2.39 -0.60 -20.31
CA ALA A 18 -2.84 -1.90 -19.82
C ALA A 18 -2.09 -3.09 -20.47
N GLY A 19 -1.62 -2.92 -21.72
CA GLY A 19 -0.80 -3.92 -22.40
C GLY A 19 0.58 -4.05 -21.75
N GLU A 20 1.20 -2.93 -21.40
CA GLU A 20 2.49 -2.89 -20.71
C GLU A 20 2.39 -3.48 -19.30
N LEU A 21 1.36 -3.12 -18.53
CA LEU A 21 1.10 -3.74 -17.22
C LEU A 21 0.98 -5.26 -17.33
N ARG A 22 0.24 -5.73 -18.34
CA ARG A 22 0.09 -7.15 -18.60
C ARG A 22 1.45 -7.79 -18.92
N ALA A 23 2.23 -7.21 -19.81
CA ALA A 23 3.55 -7.72 -20.18
C ALA A 23 4.48 -7.80 -18.97
N GLN A 24 4.47 -6.79 -18.11
CA GLN A 24 5.27 -6.78 -16.87
C GLN A 24 4.84 -7.88 -15.89
N LEU A 25 3.55 -8.10 -15.71
CA LEU A 25 3.04 -9.17 -14.84
C LEU A 25 3.33 -10.56 -15.43
N GLU A 26 3.21 -10.74 -16.75
CA GLU A 26 3.50 -12.01 -17.44
C GLU A 26 4.99 -12.32 -17.55
N ALA A 27 5.85 -11.31 -17.41
CA ALA A 27 7.30 -11.52 -17.33
C ALA A 27 7.73 -12.32 -16.09
N ASP A 28 6.93 -12.36 -15.04
CA ASP A 28 7.15 -13.22 -13.88
C ASP A 28 6.49 -14.60 -14.11
N PRO A 29 7.26 -15.69 -14.27
CA PRO A 29 6.70 -17.02 -14.51
C PRO A 29 5.72 -17.49 -13.43
N ARG A 30 5.83 -16.97 -12.20
CA ARG A 30 4.93 -17.30 -11.10
C ARG A 30 3.53 -16.72 -11.28
N LEU A 31 3.40 -15.70 -12.13
CA LEU A 31 2.15 -15.00 -12.45
C LEU A 31 1.59 -15.39 -13.81
N ALA A 32 2.20 -16.39 -14.48
CA ALA A 32 1.75 -16.86 -15.79
C ALA A 32 0.26 -17.24 -15.77
N GLY A 33 -0.53 -16.69 -16.69
CA GLY A 33 -1.97 -16.90 -16.79
C GLY A 33 -2.83 -16.09 -15.80
N LEU A 34 -2.23 -15.50 -14.75
CA LEU A 34 -2.96 -14.69 -13.79
C LEU A 34 -3.61 -13.46 -14.44
N THR A 35 -2.93 -12.82 -15.36
CA THR A 35 -3.44 -11.62 -16.03
C THR A 35 -4.68 -11.87 -16.85
N GLN A 36 -4.74 -13.02 -17.52
CA GLN A 36 -5.94 -13.42 -18.27
C GLN A 36 -7.10 -13.72 -17.33
N GLN A 37 -6.85 -14.40 -16.22
CA GLN A 37 -7.85 -14.66 -15.21
C GLN A 37 -8.38 -13.36 -14.58
N LEU A 38 -7.48 -12.42 -14.23
CA LEU A 38 -7.84 -11.13 -13.66
C LEU A 38 -8.63 -10.26 -14.65
N ALA A 39 -8.30 -10.28 -15.93
CA ALA A 39 -9.02 -9.53 -16.94
C ALA A 39 -10.50 -9.94 -17.04
N VAL A 40 -10.82 -11.19 -16.72
CA VAL A 40 -12.20 -11.71 -16.73
C VAL A 40 -12.88 -11.51 -15.38
N SER A 41 -12.20 -11.88 -14.29
CA SER A 41 -12.80 -11.89 -12.95
C SER A 41 -12.79 -10.52 -12.26
N HIS A 42 -11.77 -9.71 -12.52
CA HIS A 42 -11.56 -8.40 -11.88
C HIS A 42 -11.03 -7.36 -12.89
N PRO A 43 -11.80 -6.97 -13.91
CA PRO A 43 -11.32 -6.11 -15.01
C PRO A 43 -10.89 -4.71 -14.56
N HIS A 44 -11.30 -4.29 -13.35
CA HIS A 44 -10.98 -2.98 -12.77
C HIS A 44 -10.04 -3.06 -11.55
N LEU A 45 -9.34 -4.19 -11.36
CA LEU A 45 -8.45 -4.40 -10.21
C LEU A 45 -7.32 -3.36 -10.17
N PHE A 46 -6.76 -3.01 -11.33
CA PHE A 46 -5.67 -2.06 -11.43
C PHE A 46 -6.15 -0.72 -11.98
N SER A 47 -5.88 0.34 -11.24
CA SER A 47 -6.09 1.70 -11.75
C SER A 47 -5.13 1.96 -12.91
N GLN A 48 -5.65 2.52 -14.00
CA GLN A 48 -4.85 3.00 -15.12
C GLN A 48 -4.38 4.45 -14.92
N THR A 49 -4.80 5.09 -13.85
CA THR A 49 -4.49 6.49 -13.57
C THR A 49 -3.65 6.59 -12.30
N ALA A 50 -2.45 7.14 -12.42
CA ALA A 50 -1.62 7.50 -11.28
C ALA A 50 -2.12 8.81 -10.64
N VAL A 51 -2.02 8.90 -9.32
CA VAL A 51 -2.23 10.14 -8.56
C VAL A 51 -0.90 10.56 -7.97
N PHE A 52 -0.47 11.79 -8.27
CA PHE A 52 0.78 12.34 -7.76
C PHE A 52 0.51 13.08 -6.45
N LEU A 53 1.29 12.75 -5.44
CA LEU A 53 1.26 13.42 -4.13
C LEU A 53 2.48 14.30 -3.98
N ASP A 54 2.28 15.51 -3.49
CA ASP A 54 3.41 16.33 -3.06
C ASP A 54 4.01 15.79 -1.73
N PRO A 55 5.30 16.11 -1.45
CA PRO A 55 5.95 15.62 -0.24
C PRO A 55 5.25 16.05 1.05
N ALA A 56 4.66 17.25 1.11
CA ALA A 56 3.99 17.73 2.30
C ALA A 56 2.70 16.93 2.58
N MET A 57 1.93 16.61 1.55
CA MET A 57 0.75 15.75 1.67
C MET A 57 1.13 14.34 2.10
N ARG A 58 2.17 13.75 1.49
CA ARG A 58 2.70 12.43 1.89
C ARG A 58 3.10 12.43 3.37
N ASP A 59 3.82 13.45 3.81
CA ASP A 59 4.32 13.54 5.18
C ASP A 59 3.16 13.76 6.17
N ALA A 60 2.13 14.52 5.78
CA ALA A 60 0.92 14.69 6.57
C ALA A 60 0.13 13.37 6.74
N VAL A 61 0.01 12.58 5.67
CA VAL A 61 -0.58 11.22 5.74
C VAL A 61 0.25 10.33 6.68
N ALA A 62 1.57 10.29 6.52
CA ALA A 62 2.47 9.51 7.38
C ALA A 62 2.35 9.92 8.86
N GLN A 63 2.27 11.21 9.13
CA GLN A 63 2.07 11.73 10.49
C GLN A 63 0.72 11.32 11.07
N ALA A 64 -0.35 11.40 10.30
CA ALA A 64 -1.69 10.95 10.72
C ALA A 64 -1.67 9.47 11.10
N VAL A 65 -1.08 8.61 10.27
CA VAL A 65 -0.91 7.17 10.57
C VAL A 65 -0.11 6.97 11.85
N ALA A 66 1.01 7.69 12.03
CA ALA A 66 1.83 7.58 13.24
C ALA A 66 1.08 8.01 14.51
N VAL A 67 0.22 9.03 14.42
CA VAL A 67 -0.66 9.44 15.55
C VAL A 67 -1.65 8.33 15.88
N LEU A 68 -2.30 7.75 14.88
CA LEU A 68 -3.25 6.64 15.07
C LEU A 68 -2.60 5.45 15.76
N HIS A 69 -1.40 5.06 15.31
CA HIS A 69 -0.64 3.98 15.98
C HIS A 69 -0.36 4.27 17.45
N ARG A 70 0.04 5.51 17.77
CA ARG A 70 0.25 5.90 19.17
C ARG A 70 -1.04 5.82 20.01
N VAL A 71 -2.16 6.24 19.43
CA VAL A 71 -3.47 6.13 20.12
C VAL A 71 -3.86 4.68 20.35
N MET A 72 -3.72 3.82 19.32
CA MET A 72 -4.01 2.38 19.43
C MET A 72 -3.11 1.66 20.44
N ALA A 73 -1.90 2.16 20.68
CA ALA A 73 -0.98 1.63 21.67
C ALA A 73 -1.27 2.08 23.12
N LEU A 74 -2.18 3.04 23.33
CA LEU A 74 -2.53 3.51 24.68
C LEU A 74 -3.27 2.41 25.46
N PRO A 75 -2.84 2.05 26.69
CA PRO A 75 -3.53 1.05 27.51
C PRO A 75 -5.00 1.38 27.75
N ALA A 76 -5.33 2.66 27.94
CA ALA A 76 -6.71 3.12 28.13
C ALA A 76 -7.58 2.89 26.89
N TRP A 77 -7.01 3.12 25.68
CA TRP A 77 -7.71 2.81 24.43
C TRP A 77 -7.91 1.31 24.25
N GLN A 78 -6.88 0.51 24.51
CA GLN A 78 -6.96 -0.95 24.39
C GLN A 78 -8.02 -1.52 25.36
N ALA A 79 -8.02 -1.08 26.62
CA ALA A 79 -9.02 -1.49 27.60
C ALA A 79 -10.44 -1.12 27.15
N TYR A 80 -10.63 0.10 26.64
CA TYR A 80 -11.92 0.54 26.10
C TYR A 80 -12.36 -0.30 24.90
N ALA A 81 -11.48 -0.50 23.93
CA ALA A 81 -11.79 -1.26 22.72
C ALA A 81 -12.14 -2.73 23.04
N LEU A 82 -11.38 -3.38 23.91
CA LEU A 82 -11.60 -4.76 24.32
C LEU A 82 -12.90 -4.94 25.13
N ALA A 83 -13.27 -3.96 25.94
CA ALA A 83 -14.53 -3.99 26.69
C ALA A 83 -15.78 -4.00 25.77
N HIS A 84 -15.64 -3.49 24.54
CA HIS A 84 -16.71 -3.43 23.54
C HIS A 84 -16.57 -4.45 22.41
N ALA A 85 -15.51 -5.26 22.44
CA ALA A 85 -15.23 -6.26 21.44
C ALA A 85 -15.80 -7.65 21.81
N ALA A 86 -15.89 -8.53 20.82
CA ALA A 86 -16.25 -9.93 21.07
C ALA A 86 -15.23 -10.61 21.98
N PRO A 87 -15.61 -11.61 22.81
CA PRO A 87 -14.73 -12.27 23.77
C PRO A 87 -13.44 -12.83 23.17
N ILE A 88 -13.47 -13.27 21.91
CA ILE A 88 -12.30 -13.78 21.19
C ILE A 88 -11.20 -12.71 21.02
N ALA A 89 -11.55 -11.44 20.97
CA ALA A 89 -10.59 -10.36 20.84
C ALA A 89 -9.74 -10.14 22.11
N GLN A 90 -10.16 -10.70 23.23
CA GLN A 90 -9.41 -10.63 24.50
C GLN A 90 -8.27 -11.65 24.58
N HIS A 91 -8.21 -12.59 23.63
CA HIS A 91 -7.15 -13.56 23.55
C HIS A 91 -5.93 -12.97 22.80
N GLU A 92 -4.77 -13.04 23.44
CA GLU A 92 -3.51 -12.64 22.83
C GLU A 92 -2.96 -13.77 21.96
N PHE A 93 -2.95 -13.56 20.65
CA PHE A 93 -2.47 -14.54 19.69
C PHE A 93 -0.97 -14.44 19.41
N GLY A 94 -0.29 -13.42 19.90
CA GLY A 94 1.12 -13.12 19.66
C GLY A 94 1.36 -12.22 18.45
N PRO A 95 0.98 -12.60 17.23
CA PRO A 95 1.11 -11.71 16.06
C PRO A 95 0.30 -10.43 16.15
N SER A 96 0.89 -9.32 15.68
CA SER A 96 0.24 -8.01 15.67
C SER A 96 -0.58 -7.75 14.41
N GLY A 97 -0.43 -8.58 13.38
CA GLY A 97 -1.01 -8.40 12.06
C GLY A 97 0.00 -7.90 11.03
N VAL A 98 -0.24 -8.20 9.75
CA VAL A 98 0.77 -7.97 8.69
C VAL A 98 0.58 -6.66 7.95
N PHE A 99 -0.60 -6.37 7.45
CA PHE A 99 -0.86 -5.16 6.67
C PHE A 99 -2.03 -4.38 7.25
N MET A 100 -1.85 -3.07 7.38
CA MET A 100 -2.93 -2.14 7.65
C MET A 100 -3.05 -1.17 6.49
N GLY A 101 -4.25 -1.07 5.92
CA GLY A 101 -4.61 -0.06 4.92
C GLY A 101 -5.23 1.14 5.61
N TYR A 102 -4.90 2.33 5.14
CA TYR A 102 -5.46 3.60 5.62
C TYR A 102 -5.97 4.38 4.42
N ASP A 103 -7.26 4.60 4.36
CA ASP A 103 -7.88 5.33 3.26
C ASP A 103 -8.11 6.78 3.65
N PHE A 104 -7.68 7.71 2.78
CA PHE A 104 -7.76 9.14 3.02
C PHE A 104 -8.44 9.88 1.88
N HIS A 105 -9.31 10.82 2.22
CA HIS A 105 -9.61 11.94 1.34
C HIS A 105 -8.45 12.94 1.37
N LEU A 106 -8.00 13.36 0.19
CA LEU A 106 -6.96 14.36 0.02
C LEU A 106 -7.62 15.68 -0.39
N GLY A 107 -7.66 16.63 0.51
CA GLY A 107 -8.26 17.94 0.30
C GLY A 107 -7.28 19.09 0.52
N PRO A 108 -7.71 20.35 0.27
CA PRO A 108 -6.87 21.52 0.45
C PRO A 108 -6.44 21.73 1.91
N ASP A 109 -7.23 21.23 2.86
CA ASP A 109 -6.95 21.32 4.31
C ASP A 109 -6.10 20.14 4.81
N GLY A 110 -5.60 19.29 3.93
CA GLY A 110 -4.82 18.10 4.27
C GLY A 110 -5.60 16.78 4.18
N PRO A 111 -4.97 15.67 4.60
CA PRO A 111 -5.59 14.34 4.52
C PRO A 111 -6.65 14.17 5.61
N ARG A 112 -7.77 13.58 5.25
CA ARG A 112 -8.84 13.18 6.18
C ARG A 112 -9.05 11.69 6.11
N LEU A 113 -8.84 10.99 7.23
CA LEU A 113 -9.01 9.55 7.32
C LEU A 113 -10.47 9.17 7.03
N ILE A 114 -10.66 8.17 6.18
CA ILE A 114 -11.96 7.56 5.87
C ILE A 114 -12.13 6.29 6.68
N GLU A 115 -11.19 5.34 6.49
CA GLU A 115 -11.26 4.03 7.17
C GLU A 115 -9.86 3.43 7.39
N ILE A 116 -9.83 2.43 8.26
CA ILE A 116 -8.66 1.59 8.53
C ILE A 116 -9.03 0.15 8.25
N ASN A 117 -8.31 -0.47 7.31
CA ASN A 117 -8.46 -1.87 6.97
C ASN A 117 -7.35 -2.68 7.64
N THR A 118 -7.71 -3.56 8.57
CA THR A 118 -6.74 -4.53 9.14
C THR A 118 -6.57 -5.71 8.19
N ASN A 119 -5.37 -6.24 8.09
CA ASN A 119 -5.03 -7.34 7.16
C ASN A 119 -5.34 -7.00 5.68
N ALA A 120 -5.00 -5.80 5.24
CA ALA A 120 -5.21 -5.34 3.87
C ALA A 120 -4.40 -6.18 2.87
N GLY A 121 -5.07 -7.06 2.12
CA GLY A 121 -4.43 -8.06 1.25
C GLY A 121 -3.79 -7.53 -0.04
N GLY A 122 -3.97 -6.25 -0.40
CA GLY A 122 -3.57 -5.68 -1.68
C GLY A 122 -2.10 -5.29 -1.81
N ALA A 123 -1.27 -5.41 -0.79
CA ALA A 123 0.09 -4.85 -0.77
C ALA A 123 0.99 -5.37 -1.90
N PHE A 124 0.97 -6.67 -2.20
CA PHE A 124 1.76 -7.24 -3.30
C PHE A 124 1.26 -6.81 -4.67
N LEU A 125 -0.05 -6.68 -4.85
CA LEU A 125 -0.65 -6.18 -6.09
C LEU A 125 -0.29 -4.71 -6.30
N ASN A 126 -0.33 -3.89 -5.25
CA ASN A 126 0.10 -2.50 -5.29
C ASN A 126 1.60 -2.38 -5.61
N ALA A 127 2.45 -3.24 -5.06
CA ALA A 127 3.88 -3.28 -5.40
C ALA A 127 4.10 -3.66 -6.87
N ALA A 128 3.36 -4.63 -7.41
CA ALA A 128 3.42 -5.00 -8.82
C ALA A 128 2.96 -3.85 -9.72
N LEU A 129 1.85 -3.19 -9.38
CA LEU A 129 1.35 -2.02 -10.10
C LEU A 129 2.37 -0.86 -10.08
N ALA A 130 2.97 -0.58 -8.93
CA ALA A 130 3.98 0.48 -8.80
C ALA A 130 5.22 0.19 -9.67
N ARG A 131 5.66 -1.07 -9.78
CA ARG A 131 6.76 -1.47 -10.69
C ARG A 131 6.37 -1.27 -12.15
N ALA A 132 5.16 -1.66 -12.53
CA ALA A 132 4.66 -1.50 -13.89
C ALA A 132 4.51 -0.02 -14.30
N HIS A 133 4.05 0.84 -13.40
CA HIS A 133 4.00 2.29 -13.63
C HIS A 133 5.39 2.89 -13.94
N ARG A 134 6.43 2.44 -13.25
CA ARG A 134 7.82 2.89 -13.49
C ARG A 134 8.33 2.47 -14.85
N ALA A 135 8.05 1.25 -15.28
CA ALA A 135 8.49 0.74 -16.55
C ALA A 135 7.88 1.47 -17.75
N CYS A 136 6.67 2.01 -17.60
CA CYS A 136 5.94 2.69 -18.68
C CYS A 136 6.40 4.12 -18.95
N CYS A 137 7.23 4.74 -18.11
CA CYS A 137 7.53 6.16 -18.19
C CYS A 137 8.98 6.49 -17.85
N GLU A 138 9.91 6.29 -18.81
CA GLU A 138 11.34 6.54 -18.60
C GLU A 138 11.66 7.98 -18.20
N SER A 139 11.01 8.97 -18.81
CA SER A 139 11.22 10.39 -18.47
C SER A 139 10.73 10.75 -17.07
N MET A 140 9.67 10.10 -16.60
CA MET A 140 9.18 10.24 -15.22
C MET A 140 9.90 9.29 -14.28
N GLY A 141 10.43 8.17 -14.77
CA GLY A 141 11.20 7.19 -14.00
C GLY A 141 12.38 7.83 -13.28
N SER A 142 13.15 8.64 -13.98
CA SER A 142 14.30 9.37 -13.40
C SER A 142 13.87 10.35 -12.32
N LEU A 143 12.73 11.03 -12.47
CA LEU A 143 12.19 11.93 -11.46
C LEU A 143 11.64 11.14 -10.25
N MET A 144 10.97 10.03 -10.50
CA MET A 144 10.42 9.17 -9.44
C MET A 144 11.51 8.40 -8.69
N ASP A 145 12.57 7.95 -9.39
CA ASP A 145 13.71 7.28 -8.76
C ASP A 145 14.51 8.21 -7.84
N ALA A 146 14.59 9.49 -8.17
CA ALA A 146 15.17 10.50 -7.30
C ALA A 146 14.33 10.75 -6.03
N THR A 147 13.01 10.51 -6.10
CA THR A 147 12.06 10.83 -5.02
C THR A 147 11.55 9.63 -4.23
N ALA A 148 11.70 8.42 -4.75
CA ALA A 148 11.22 7.18 -4.11
C ALA A 148 12.27 6.06 -4.20
N PRO A 149 13.43 6.18 -3.55
CA PRO A 149 14.36 5.08 -3.44
C PRO A 149 13.71 3.98 -2.58
N GLY A 150 13.53 2.78 -3.10
CA GLY A 150 13.20 1.66 -2.24
C GLY A 150 12.12 0.67 -2.68
N LEU A 151 11.48 0.84 -3.85
CA LEU A 151 10.53 -0.18 -4.34
C LEU A 151 11.13 -1.58 -4.54
N PRO A 152 12.43 -1.76 -4.93
CA PRO A 152 13.04 -3.08 -4.99
C PRO A 152 13.09 -3.81 -3.65
N ALA A 153 13.05 -3.07 -2.53
CA ALA A 153 13.12 -3.63 -1.18
C ALA A 153 11.74 -4.02 -0.61
N LEU A 154 10.61 -3.71 -1.26
CA LEU A 154 9.28 -4.00 -0.72
C LEU A 154 9.05 -5.50 -0.51
N ASP A 155 9.43 -6.34 -1.46
CA ASP A 155 9.25 -7.79 -1.33
C ASP A 155 10.06 -8.34 -0.14
N ALA A 156 11.31 -7.87 0.05
CA ALA A 156 12.13 -8.24 1.19
C ALA A 156 11.53 -7.73 2.51
N THR A 157 10.99 -6.52 2.52
CA THR A 157 10.31 -5.94 3.69
C THR A 157 9.07 -6.75 4.04
N PHE A 158 8.24 -7.11 3.07
CA PHE A 158 7.06 -7.93 3.29
C PHE A 158 7.44 -9.32 3.82
N MET A 159 8.45 -9.95 3.25
CA MET A 159 8.93 -11.25 3.73
C MET A 159 9.49 -11.17 5.16
N ALA A 160 10.22 -10.11 5.50
CA ALA A 160 10.71 -9.90 6.85
C ALA A 160 9.56 -9.73 7.85
N MET A 161 8.53 -8.98 7.47
CA MET A 161 7.32 -8.78 8.27
C MET A 161 6.59 -10.13 8.53
N PHE A 162 6.35 -10.94 7.49
CA PHE A 162 5.71 -12.25 7.66
C PHE A 162 6.54 -13.19 8.56
N ARG A 163 7.87 -13.18 8.41
CA ARG A 163 8.75 -13.97 9.29
C ARG A 163 8.69 -13.50 10.74
N ALA A 164 8.60 -12.20 10.99
CA ALA A 164 8.45 -11.64 12.32
C ALA A 164 7.13 -12.11 12.99
N GLU A 165 6.02 -12.04 12.26
CA GLU A 165 4.70 -12.50 12.73
C GLU A 165 4.68 -14.02 12.96
N TRP A 166 5.28 -14.79 12.05
CA TRP A 166 5.44 -16.23 12.24
C TRP A 166 6.22 -16.57 13.51
N LYS A 167 7.34 -15.86 13.74
CA LYS A 167 8.14 -16.04 14.94
C LYS A 167 7.37 -15.65 16.21
N ALA A 168 6.59 -14.59 16.18
CA ALA A 168 5.73 -14.18 17.29
C ALA A 168 4.68 -15.25 17.64
N GLN A 169 4.16 -15.96 16.62
CA GLN A 169 3.18 -17.02 16.80
C GLN A 169 3.78 -18.33 17.32
N ARG A 170 4.98 -18.71 16.87
CA ARG A 170 5.54 -20.07 17.06
C ARG A 170 6.85 -20.13 17.80
N SER A 171 7.42 -19.00 18.17
CA SER A 171 8.73 -18.86 18.82
C SER A 171 9.93 -19.37 18.00
N GLU A 172 9.69 -19.86 16.77
CA GLU A 172 10.71 -20.37 15.86
C GLU A 172 10.57 -19.69 14.50
N ALA A 173 11.70 -19.45 13.81
CA ALA A 173 11.70 -18.98 12.43
C ALA A 173 11.45 -20.16 11.47
N PRO A 174 10.69 -19.96 10.38
CA PRO A 174 10.50 -20.96 9.33
C PRO A 174 11.81 -21.24 8.60
#